data_fab94159399d3e8b0e22680fa294b234
#
_entry.id   fab94159399d3e8b0e22680fa294b234
#
_cell.length_a   1.000
_cell.length_b   1.000
_cell.length_c   1.000
_cell.angle_alpha   90.00
_cell.angle_beta   90.00
_cell.angle_gamma   90.00
#
_symmetry.space_group_name_H-M   'P 1'
#
loop_
_entity.id
_entity.type
_entity.pdbx_description
1 polymer ?
#
loop_
_entity_poly.entity_id
_entity_poly.type
_entity_poly.pdbx_seq_one_letter_code
_entity_poly.pdbx_strand_id
1 'polypeptide(L)'
;MKISAHIPESYISSQAGRMEMYKKISLIGCIEDADDIQDELFDRYGEPPRQVERLLEVATMKAICEEVGFSRVEVNGDQLIFHVGKPDLAAWSELFTKYRGMRFSPTGDRVIYKFRSEPSRVGRDVLKDYLKAKAE
;
A
#
# COMPACT_ATOMS: atom_id res chain seq x y z
N MET A 1 3.68 -3.90 14.59
CA MET A 1 4.12 -5.05 13.80
C MET A 1 5.03 -4.61 12.66
N LYS A 2 6.12 -5.31 12.48
CA LYS A 2 7.08 -5.02 11.43
C LYS A 2 6.69 -5.76 10.15
N ILE A 3 6.65 -5.05 9.03
CA ILE A 3 6.43 -5.68 7.73
C ILE A 3 7.78 -6.02 7.12
N SER A 4 8.02 -7.30 6.85
CA SER A 4 9.26 -7.74 6.20
C SER A 4 9.18 -7.44 4.70
N ALA A 5 9.93 -6.43 4.26
CA ALA A 5 9.91 -5.93 2.90
C ALA A 5 11.35 -5.63 2.45
N HIS A 6 11.87 -6.47 1.58
CA HIS A 6 13.24 -6.32 1.06
C HIS A 6 13.40 -7.18 -0.20
N ILE A 7 14.50 -6.98 -0.92
CA ILE A 7 14.84 -7.79 -2.10
C ILE A 7 15.89 -8.83 -1.66
N PRO A 8 15.53 -10.13 -1.57
CA PRO A 8 16.47 -11.17 -1.19
C PRO A 8 17.53 -11.41 -2.26
N GLU A 9 18.73 -11.80 -1.85
CA GLU A 9 19.81 -12.21 -2.76
C GLU A 9 19.37 -13.41 -3.62
N SER A 10 18.52 -14.27 -3.08
CA SER A 10 18.00 -15.41 -3.81
C SER A 10 17.13 -15.01 -4.99
N TYR A 11 16.59 -13.81 -4.98
CA TYR A 11 15.77 -13.30 -6.08
C TYR A 11 16.58 -12.46 -7.07
N ILE A 12 17.35 -11.48 -6.58
CA ILE A 12 18.30 -10.70 -7.38
C ILE A 12 19.66 -10.86 -6.77
N SER A 13 20.53 -11.68 -7.38
CA SER A 13 21.83 -12.03 -6.82
C SER A 13 22.84 -10.88 -6.85
N SER A 14 22.73 -9.99 -7.83
CA SER A 14 23.65 -8.87 -7.99
C SER A 14 23.30 -7.73 -7.04
N GLN A 15 24.28 -7.25 -6.28
CA GLN A 15 24.08 -6.06 -5.44
C GLN A 15 23.69 -4.85 -6.27
N ALA A 16 24.33 -4.66 -7.43
CA ALA A 16 24.00 -3.56 -8.34
C ALA A 16 22.57 -3.66 -8.83
N GLY A 17 22.11 -4.88 -9.15
CA GLY A 17 20.72 -5.11 -9.58
C GLY A 17 19.72 -4.81 -8.48
N ARG A 18 20.01 -5.21 -7.23
CA ARG A 18 19.15 -4.88 -6.09
C ARG A 18 19.06 -3.37 -5.87
N MET A 19 20.21 -2.68 -5.93
CA MET A 19 20.24 -1.22 -5.76
C MET A 19 19.46 -0.51 -6.85
N GLU A 20 19.58 -0.97 -8.09
CA GLU A 20 18.80 -0.41 -9.23
C GLU A 20 17.30 -0.53 -8.96
N MET A 21 16.86 -1.70 -8.51
CA MET A 21 15.43 -1.91 -8.24
C MET A 21 14.94 -1.16 -7.02
N TYR A 22 15.72 -1.08 -5.96
CA TYR A 22 15.37 -0.25 -4.79
C TYR A 22 15.16 1.21 -5.21
N LYS A 23 16.04 1.72 -6.08
CA LYS A 23 15.93 3.09 -6.57
C LYS A 23 14.65 3.28 -7.38
N LYS A 24 14.35 2.35 -8.28
CA LYS A 24 13.11 2.42 -9.09
C LYS A 24 11.87 2.38 -8.21
N ILE A 25 11.86 1.50 -7.20
CA ILE A 25 10.73 1.39 -6.26
C ILE A 25 10.56 2.68 -5.47
N SER A 26 11.67 3.31 -5.07
CA SER A 26 11.61 4.58 -4.33
C SER A 26 11.03 5.73 -5.14
N LEU A 27 11.01 5.60 -6.47
CA LEU A 27 10.50 6.63 -7.38
C LEU A 27 9.05 6.39 -7.80
N ILE A 28 8.40 5.35 -7.28
CA ILE A 28 6.98 5.09 -7.57
C ILE A 28 6.15 6.28 -7.11
N GLY A 29 5.42 6.89 -8.05
CA GLY A 29 4.57 8.04 -7.78
C GLY A 29 3.09 7.78 -8.07
N CYS A 30 2.75 6.61 -8.61
CA CYS A 30 1.37 6.23 -8.93
C CYS A 30 1.26 4.70 -9.07
N ILE A 31 0.03 4.22 -9.17
CA ILE A 31 -0.24 2.78 -9.30
C ILE A 31 0.42 2.21 -10.55
N GLU A 32 0.35 2.95 -11.66
CA GLU A 32 0.91 2.51 -12.95
C GLU A 32 2.42 2.29 -12.86
N ASP A 33 3.13 3.14 -12.12
CA ASP A 33 4.57 2.95 -11.90
C ASP A 33 4.87 1.63 -11.20
N ALA A 34 4.06 1.30 -10.19
CA ALA A 34 4.22 0.04 -9.46
C ALA A 34 3.95 -1.17 -10.35
N ASP A 35 2.92 -1.08 -11.19
CA ASP A 35 2.59 -2.15 -12.14
C ASP A 35 3.72 -2.37 -13.14
N ASP A 36 4.32 -1.29 -13.66
CA ASP A 36 5.43 -1.35 -14.59
C ASP A 36 6.65 -2.01 -13.96
N ILE A 37 6.95 -1.68 -12.72
CA ILE A 37 8.08 -2.29 -12.00
C ILE A 37 7.81 -3.77 -11.73
N GLN A 38 6.58 -4.11 -11.36
CA GLN A 38 6.21 -5.51 -11.15
C GLN A 38 6.42 -6.33 -12.43
N ASP A 39 6.00 -5.79 -13.57
CA ASP A 39 6.18 -6.44 -14.87
C ASP A 39 7.66 -6.59 -15.21
N GLU A 40 8.47 -5.57 -14.96
CA GLU A 40 9.91 -5.63 -15.21
C GLU A 40 10.57 -6.69 -14.32
N LEU A 41 10.21 -6.76 -13.06
CA LEU A 41 10.75 -7.75 -12.13
C LEU A 41 10.40 -9.16 -12.59
N PHE A 42 9.15 -9.37 -12.97
CA PHE A 42 8.69 -10.66 -13.47
C PHE A 42 9.46 -11.09 -14.71
N ASP A 43 9.62 -10.18 -15.68
CA ASP A 43 10.30 -10.46 -16.94
C ASP A 43 11.79 -10.77 -16.75
N ARG A 44 12.46 -10.05 -15.84
CA ARG A 44 13.91 -10.18 -15.65
C ARG A 44 14.30 -11.26 -14.64
N TYR A 45 13.50 -11.47 -13.60
CA TYR A 45 13.89 -12.28 -12.45
C TYR A 45 12.86 -13.35 -12.08
N GLY A 46 11.72 -13.41 -12.76
CA GLY A 46 10.65 -14.33 -12.46
C GLY A 46 9.70 -13.78 -11.39
N GLU A 47 8.82 -14.64 -10.92
CA GLU A 47 7.79 -14.23 -9.95
C GLU A 47 8.41 -13.68 -8.67
N PRO A 48 8.03 -12.45 -8.26
CA PRO A 48 8.59 -11.86 -7.05
C PRO A 48 8.14 -12.62 -5.79
N PRO A 49 9.06 -12.81 -4.83
CA PRO A 49 8.67 -13.35 -3.53
C PRO A 49 7.88 -12.33 -2.72
N ARG A 50 7.23 -12.78 -1.63
CA ARG A 50 6.38 -11.89 -0.82
C ARG A 50 7.10 -10.65 -0.30
N GLN A 51 8.37 -10.78 0.07
CA GLN A 51 9.16 -9.64 0.57
C GLN A 51 9.23 -8.51 -0.47
N VAL A 52 9.35 -8.87 -1.75
CA VAL A 52 9.41 -7.90 -2.85
C VAL A 52 8.01 -7.34 -3.14
N GLU A 53 6.99 -8.18 -3.13
CA GLU A 53 5.61 -7.72 -3.29
C GLU A 53 5.23 -6.70 -2.23
N ARG A 54 5.67 -6.93 -0.98
CA ARG A 54 5.42 -5.98 0.12
C ARG A 54 6.08 -4.62 -0.12
N LEU A 55 7.29 -4.60 -0.70
CA LEU A 55 7.93 -3.34 -1.08
C LEU A 55 7.06 -2.55 -2.05
N LEU A 56 6.53 -3.23 -3.07
CA LEU A 56 5.66 -2.59 -4.06
C LEU A 56 4.36 -2.12 -3.44
N GLU A 57 3.77 -2.91 -2.55
CA GLU A 57 2.54 -2.57 -1.85
C GLU A 57 2.73 -1.32 -0.98
N VAL A 58 3.81 -1.27 -0.22
CA VAL A 58 4.11 -0.12 0.64
C VAL A 58 4.38 1.13 -0.18
N ALA A 59 5.16 1.01 -1.26
CA ALA A 59 5.45 2.14 -2.14
C ALA A 59 4.19 2.67 -2.82
N THR A 60 3.28 1.78 -3.23
CA THR A 60 2.00 2.16 -3.81
C THR A 60 1.13 2.90 -2.79
N MET A 61 1.06 2.39 -1.56
CA MET A 61 0.32 3.07 -0.49
C MET A 61 0.84 4.48 -0.25
N LYS A 62 2.18 4.62 -0.19
CA LYS A 62 2.80 5.92 0.01
C LYS A 62 2.42 6.90 -1.10
N ALA A 63 2.46 6.44 -2.35
CA ALA A 63 2.11 7.27 -3.50
C ALA A 63 0.66 7.71 -3.45
N ILE A 64 -0.27 6.81 -3.11
CA ILE A 64 -1.68 7.16 -2.99
C ILE A 64 -1.91 8.14 -1.85
N CYS A 65 -1.28 7.91 -0.69
CA CYS A 65 -1.40 8.83 0.45
C CYS A 65 -0.95 10.24 0.09
N GLU A 66 0.16 10.36 -0.65
CA GLU A 66 0.64 11.67 -1.11
C GLU A 66 -0.37 12.34 -2.04
N GLU A 67 -0.97 11.57 -2.95
CA GLU A 67 -1.96 12.10 -3.90
C GLU A 67 -3.21 12.61 -3.20
N VAL A 68 -3.72 11.87 -2.21
CA VAL A 68 -4.99 12.20 -1.54
C VAL A 68 -4.82 13.02 -0.26
N GLY A 69 -3.59 13.27 0.16
CA GLY A 69 -3.30 14.08 1.34
C GLY A 69 -3.40 13.37 2.67
N PHE A 70 -3.31 12.04 2.68
CA PHE A 70 -3.24 11.29 3.95
C PHE A 70 -1.82 11.39 4.50
N SER A 71 -1.70 11.61 5.81
CA SER A 71 -0.37 11.77 6.41
C SER A 71 0.37 10.45 6.53
N ARG A 72 -0.34 9.35 6.81
CA ARG A 72 0.27 8.02 6.90
C ARG A 72 -0.75 6.91 7.03
N VAL A 73 -0.28 5.68 6.83
CA VAL A 73 -1.00 4.45 7.20
C VAL A 73 -0.17 3.75 8.27
N GLU A 74 -0.81 3.41 9.37
CA GLU A 74 -0.15 2.82 10.53
C GLU A 74 -0.67 1.40 10.75
N VAL A 75 0.23 0.48 11.11
CA VAL A 75 -0.14 -0.86 11.54
C VAL A 75 0.03 -0.93 13.06
N ASN A 76 -1.05 -1.12 13.78
CA ASN A 76 -1.04 -1.23 15.23
C ASN A 76 -1.74 -2.52 15.66
N GLY A 77 -0.94 -3.54 15.99
CA GLY A 77 -1.49 -4.87 16.28
C GLY A 77 -2.18 -5.44 15.05
N ASP A 78 -3.47 -5.72 15.17
CA ASP A 78 -4.29 -6.23 14.06
C ASP A 78 -5.08 -5.13 13.35
N GLN A 79 -4.76 -3.86 13.62
CA GLN A 79 -5.46 -2.73 13.03
C GLN A 79 -4.61 -1.98 12.03
N LEU A 80 -5.25 -1.62 10.89
CA LEU A 80 -4.75 -0.61 9.97
C LEU A 80 -5.41 0.71 10.35
N ILE A 81 -4.62 1.75 10.48
CA ILE A 81 -5.10 3.08 10.84
C ILE A 81 -4.67 4.04 9.74
N PHE A 82 -5.66 4.58 9.04
CA PHE A 82 -5.44 5.55 7.95
C PHE A 82 -5.62 6.95 8.54
N HIS A 83 -4.56 7.73 8.53
CA HIS A 83 -4.58 9.11 9.05
C HIS A 83 -5.04 10.04 7.93
N VAL A 84 -6.35 10.25 7.87
CA VAL A 84 -7.00 10.90 6.73
C VAL A 84 -7.21 12.41 6.91
N GLY A 85 -7.07 12.91 8.13
CA GLY A 85 -7.36 14.32 8.42
C GLY A 85 -8.84 14.60 8.29
N LYS A 86 -9.22 15.50 7.39
CA LYS A 86 -10.63 15.80 7.12
C LYS A 86 -11.15 14.77 6.11
N PRO A 87 -12.03 13.84 6.52
CA PRO A 87 -12.42 12.74 5.64
C PRO A 87 -13.41 13.15 4.56
N ASP A 88 -13.30 12.50 3.41
CA ASP A 88 -14.35 12.49 2.37
C ASP A 88 -15.38 11.47 2.81
N LEU A 89 -16.48 11.96 3.39
CA LEU A 89 -17.50 11.09 3.99
C LEU A 89 -18.17 10.19 2.96
N ALA A 90 -18.43 10.70 1.76
CA ALA A 90 -19.07 9.92 0.71
C ALA A 90 -18.21 8.75 0.26
N ALA A 91 -16.92 9.01 0.01
CA ALA A 91 -16.00 7.96 -0.43
C ALA A 91 -15.82 6.90 0.66
N TRP A 92 -15.61 7.31 1.91
CA TRP A 92 -15.41 6.35 3.00
C TRP A 92 -16.68 5.56 3.30
N SER A 93 -17.86 6.18 3.20
CA SER A 93 -19.12 5.46 3.40
C SER A 93 -19.26 4.31 2.41
N GLU A 94 -18.83 4.52 1.17
CA GLU A 94 -18.84 3.47 0.16
C GLU A 94 -17.92 2.31 0.56
N LEU A 95 -16.73 2.63 1.06
CA LEU A 95 -15.79 1.61 1.51
C LEU A 95 -16.30 0.84 2.73
N PHE A 96 -17.02 1.49 3.62
CA PHE A 96 -17.57 0.84 4.81
C PHE A 96 -18.57 -0.25 4.47
N THR A 97 -19.20 -0.20 3.31
CA THR A 97 -20.09 -1.27 2.85
C THR A 97 -19.30 -2.50 2.40
N LYS A 98 -18.10 -2.30 1.86
CA LYS A 98 -17.24 -3.38 1.38
C LYS A 98 -16.37 -3.98 2.50
N TYR A 99 -15.82 -3.12 3.33
CA TYR A 99 -14.88 -3.53 4.39
C TYR A 99 -15.61 -3.57 5.73
N ARG A 100 -16.08 -4.74 6.09
CA ARG A 100 -16.88 -4.93 7.30
C ARG A 100 -16.08 -4.57 8.56
N GLY A 101 -16.67 -3.75 9.42
CA GLY A 101 -16.05 -3.32 10.66
C GLY A 101 -15.14 -2.10 10.51
N MET A 102 -14.95 -1.61 9.29
CA MET A 102 -14.22 -0.38 9.06
C MET A 102 -15.02 0.80 9.63
N ARG A 103 -14.36 1.72 10.30
CA ARG A 103 -15.04 2.83 11.00
C ARG A 103 -14.13 4.04 11.14
N PHE A 104 -14.75 5.19 11.39
CA PHE A 104 -14.01 6.37 11.81
C PHE A 104 -13.61 6.27 13.28
N SER A 105 -12.47 6.90 13.62
CA SER A 105 -12.11 7.15 15.02
C SER A 105 -13.10 8.12 15.65
N PRO A 106 -13.16 8.21 17.00
CA PRO A 106 -14.08 9.15 17.66
C PRO A 106 -13.88 10.60 17.23
N THR A 107 -12.64 11.01 16.91
CA THR A 107 -12.33 12.37 16.42
C THR A 107 -12.60 12.55 14.94
N GLY A 108 -12.82 11.47 14.21
CA GLY A 108 -13.14 11.52 12.77
C GLY A 108 -11.96 11.72 11.84
N ASP A 109 -10.76 11.86 12.37
CA ASP A 109 -9.56 12.14 11.57
C ASP A 109 -8.78 10.88 11.18
N ARG A 110 -9.25 9.72 11.59
CA ARG A 110 -8.65 8.44 11.25
C ARG A 110 -9.73 7.44 10.85
N VAL A 111 -9.37 6.52 9.96
CA VAL A 111 -10.19 5.37 9.60
C VAL A 111 -9.48 4.13 10.10
N ILE A 112 -10.21 3.27 10.79
CA ILE A 112 -9.65 2.10 11.47
C ILE A 112 -10.27 0.84 10.86
N TYR A 113 -9.42 -0.11 10.51
CA TYR A 113 -9.86 -1.38 9.95
C TYR A 113 -9.05 -2.53 10.55
N LYS A 114 -9.73 -3.55 11.05
CA LYS A 114 -9.09 -4.77 11.54
C LYS A 114 -8.80 -5.69 10.36
N PHE A 115 -7.52 -5.82 10.01
CA PHE A 115 -7.11 -6.71 8.93
C PHE A 115 -6.96 -8.15 9.46
N ARG A 116 -7.13 -9.12 8.56
CA ARG A 116 -7.03 -10.55 8.91
C ARG A 116 -5.77 -11.19 8.35
N SER A 117 -5.18 -10.61 7.31
CA SER A 117 -3.98 -11.13 6.66
C SER A 117 -3.30 -10.01 5.90
N GLU A 118 -1.98 -10.15 5.69
CA GLU A 118 -1.19 -9.31 4.79
C GLU A 118 -1.54 -7.80 4.84
N PRO A 119 -1.13 -7.10 5.92
CA PRO A 119 -1.53 -5.71 6.11
C PRO A 119 -1.13 -4.77 4.96
N SER A 120 0.03 -4.96 4.34
CA SER A 120 0.43 -4.11 3.22
C SER A 120 -0.44 -4.31 1.99
N ARG A 121 -0.86 -5.54 1.72
CA ARG A 121 -1.77 -5.85 0.61
C ARG A 121 -3.15 -5.27 0.88
N VAL A 122 -3.68 -5.50 2.07
CA VAL A 122 -4.99 -4.99 2.47
C VAL A 122 -5.00 -3.47 2.45
N GLY A 123 -3.96 -2.83 3.01
CA GLY A 123 -3.85 -1.37 3.00
C GLY A 123 -3.82 -0.80 1.59
N ARG A 124 -3.04 -1.42 0.70
CA ARG A 124 -3.01 -1.03 -0.71
C ARG A 124 -4.39 -1.15 -1.35
N ASP A 125 -5.08 -2.26 -1.13
CA ASP A 125 -6.40 -2.51 -1.73
C ASP A 125 -7.42 -1.49 -1.23
N VAL A 126 -7.42 -1.17 0.04
CA VAL A 126 -8.29 -0.14 0.63
C VAL A 126 -8.03 1.21 -0.06
N LEU A 127 -6.77 1.59 -0.20
CA LEU A 127 -6.43 2.87 -0.81
C LEU A 127 -6.79 2.92 -2.29
N LYS A 128 -6.61 1.82 -3.03
CA LYS A 128 -7.06 1.74 -4.43
C LYS A 128 -8.58 1.90 -4.53
N ASP A 129 -9.33 1.24 -3.65
CA ASP A 129 -10.78 1.36 -3.61
C ASP A 129 -11.22 2.78 -3.26
N TYR A 130 -10.48 3.43 -2.35
CA TYR A 130 -10.74 4.84 -2.00
C TYR A 130 -10.56 5.74 -3.22
N LEU A 131 -9.49 5.56 -4.00
CA LEU A 131 -9.29 6.33 -5.23
C LEU A 131 -10.45 6.14 -6.21
N LYS A 132 -10.93 4.91 -6.37
CA LYS A 132 -12.09 4.62 -7.24
C LYS A 132 -13.34 5.32 -6.73
N ALA A 133 -13.63 5.22 -5.45
CA ALA A 133 -14.80 5.85 -4.85
C ALA A 133 -14.76 7.36 -5.02
N LYS A 134 -13.59 7.96 -4.88
CA LYS A 134 -13.41 9.40 -5.00
C LYS A 134 -13.55 9.89 -6.44
N ALA A 135 -13.20 9.04 -7.42
CA ALA A 135 -13.30 9.38 -8.84
C ALA A 135 -14.73 9.34 -9.39
N GLU A 136 -15.66 8.71 -8.68
CA GLU A 136 -17.06 8.55 -9.10
C GLU A 136 -17.91 9.81 -8.85
#